data_fccb7a8e0bca002e6f58151d8c102702
#
_entry.id   fccb7a8e0bca002e6f58151d8c102702
#
_cell.length_a   1.000
_cell.length_b   1.000
_cell.length_c   1.000
_cell.angle_alpha   90.00
_cell.angle_beta   90.00
_cell.angle_gamma   90.00
#
_symmetry.space_group_name_H-M   'P 1'
#
loop_
_entity.id
_entity.type
_entity.pdbx_description
1 polymer ?
#
loop_
_entity_poly.entity_id
_entity_poly.type
_entity_poly.pdbx_seq_one_letter_code
_entity_poly.pdbx_strand_id
1 'polypeptide(L)'
;YIEGYYGRLFSKQERELLLDHMGRLKMDFYIYGPKEDPYHRVMWEKLYPKKEREALTDFVKHSRKKDIKPVFALSPGLKLTQFGDFKKKITAKLNQAKKIGFKDFAIFFDDIEHRRDESLASQHLEVIEIVSRLNLSNNPLYVCPTVYCKSFAKGNLKDNEYLITLAKGIDPSVRILWTGDEVVSKSIGLKGIRELKRLFTNPI
;
A
#
# COMPACT_ATOMS: atom_id res chain seq x y z
N TYR A 1 -0.88 11.97 1.87
CA TYR A 1 -1.89 11.71 0.84
C TYR A 1 -1.71 10.32 0.24
N ILE A 2 -2.81 9.65 -0.10
CA ILE A 2 -2.82 8.34 -0.77
C ILE A 2 -3.62 8.47 -2.07
N GLU A 3 -2.97 8.25 -3.24
CA GLU A 3 -3.64 8.11 -4.54
C GLU A 3 -4.03 6.64 -4.71
N GLY A 4 -5.13 6.21 -4.08
CA GLY A 4 -5.55 4.80 -4.03
C GLY A 4 -7.01 4.59 -4.48
N TYR A 5 -7.54 5.47 -5.30
CA TYR A 5 -8.93 5.47 -5.76
C TYR A 5 -9.08 4.83 -7.16
N TYR A 6 -10.32 4.49 -7.48
CA TYR A 6 -10.76 4.13 -8.82
C TYR A 6 -11.12 5.38 -9.62
N GLY A 7 -10.95 5.33 -10.93
CA GLY A 7 -11.24 6.42 -11.86
C GLY A 7 -10.00 6.81 -12.67
N ARG A 8 -10.13 7.80 -13.53
CA ARG A 8 -9.02 8.18 -14.42
C ARG A 8 -7.77 8.57 -13.63
N LEU A 9 -6.62 8.24 -14.18
CA LEU A 9 -5.34 8.67 -13.63
C LEU A 9 -5.24 10.20 -13.66
N PHE A 10 -4.64 10.78 -12.62
CA PHE A 10 -4.26 12.18 -12.66
C PHE A 10 -3.23 12.42 -13.76
N SER A 11 -3.40 13.52 -14.47
CA SER A 11 -2.39 14.04 -15.38
C SER A 11 -1.14 14.50 -14.59
N LYS A 12 -0.06 14.75 -15.31
CA LYS A 12 1.15 15.35 -14.73
C LYS A 12 0.84 16.66 -14.02
N GLN A 13 0.08 17.55 -14.68
CA GLN A 13 -0.28 18.87 -14.14
C GLN A 13 -1.12 18.76 -12.88
N GLU A 14 -2.08 17.85 -12.83
CA GLU A 14 -2.91 17.62 -11.64
C GLU A 14 -2.08 17.12 -10.45
N ARG A 15 -1.13 16.21 -10.67
CA ARG A 15 -0.22 15.77 -9.61
C ARG A 15 0.71 16.87 -9.14
N GLU A 16 1.24 17.68 -10.05
CA GLU A 16 2.08 18.84 -9.70
C GLU A 16 1.30 19.85 -8.86
N LEU A 17 0.06 20.20 -9.26
CA LEU A 17 -0.81 21.08 -8.49
C LEU A 17 -1.11 20.51 -7.09
N LEU A 18 -1.40 19.22 -7.01
CA LEU A 18 -1.65 18.55 -5.74
C LEU A 18 -0.41 18.59 -4.82
N LEU A 19 0.78 18.31 -5.37
CA LEU A 19 2.04 18.38 -4.64
C LEU A 19 2.33 19.81 -4.14
N ASP A 20 1.98 20.83 -4.93
CA ASP A 20 2.10 22.24 -4.49
C ASP A 20 1.19 22.56 -3.31
N HIS A 21 -0.05 22.06 -3.31
CA HIS A 21 -0.96 22.19 -2.17
C HIS A 21 -0.44 21.42 -0.95
N MET A 22 0.01 20.20 -1.15
CA MET A 22 0.57 19.36 -0.07
C MET A 22 1.78 20.02 0.59
N GLY A 23 2.69 20.60 -0.20
CA GLY A 23 3.86 21.31 0.32
C GLY A 23 3.46 22.53 1.15
N ARG A 24 2.47 23.31 0.70
CA ARG A 24 1.92 24.45 1.50
C ARG A 24 1.28 24.00 2.82
N LEU A 25 0.63 22.84 2.83
CA LEU A 25 0.01 22.24 4.02
C LEU A 25 1.00 21.45 4.88
N LYS A 26 2.28 21.41 4.51
CA LYS A 26 3.34 20.67 5.20
C LYS A 26 3.01 19.18 5.39
N MET A 27 2.43 18.55 4.36
CA MET A 27 2.16 17.12 4.35
C MET A 27 3.44 16.34 4.07
N ASP A 28 3.64 15.20 4.74
CA ASP A 28 4.94 14.50 4.74
C ASP A 28 5.15 13.59 3.53
N PHE A 29 4.10 12.89 3.05
CA PHE A 29 4.28 11.86 2.03
C PHE A 29 3.10 11.73 1.07
N TYR A 30 3.41 11.25 -0.13
CA TYR A 30 2.45 10.90 -1.17
C TYR A 30 2.62 9.42 -1.53
N ILE A 31 1.62 8.60 -1.24
CA ILE A 31 1.60 7.20 -1.67
C ILE A 31 0.99 7.13 -3.07
N TYR A 32 1.80 6.70 -4.04
CA TYR A 32 1.39 6.46 -5.42
C TYR A 32 0.89 5.02 -5.57
N GLY A 33 -0.39 4.84 -5.75
CA GLY A 33 -1.05 3.54 -5.92
C GLY A 33 -2.42 3.63 -6.60
N PRO A 34 -2.55 4.41 -7.72
CA PRO A 34 -3.84 4.57 -8.40
C PRO A 34 -4.30 3.25 -9.01
N LYS A 35 -5.57 2.89 -8.80
CA LYS A 35 -6.16 1.60 -9.21
C LYS A 35 -6.15 1.39 -10.73
N GLU A 36 -6.19 2.48 -11.49
CA GLU A 36 -6.17 2.45 -12.95
C GLU A 36 -4.75 2.41 -13.55
N ASP A 37 -3.69 2.46 -12.74
CA ASP A 37 -2.34 2.15 -13.22
C ASP A 37 -2.21 0.62 -13.35
N PRO A 38 -2.14 0.10 -14.59
CA PRO A 38 -2.13 -1.35 -14.79
C PRO A 38 -0.87 -2.00 -14.21
N TYR A 39 0.26 -1.31 -14.20
CA TYR A 39 1.54 -1.83 -13.71
C TYR A 39 1.66 -1.82 -12.19
N HIS A 40 0.81 -1.07 -11.51
CA HIS A 40 0.68 -1.11 -10.06
C HIS A 40 -0.16 -2.31 -9.59
N ARG A 41 -1.23 -2.69 -10.34
CA ARG A 41 -2.26 -3.62 -9.87
C ARG A 41 -2.48 -4.81 -10.81
N VAL A 42 -3.16 -4.60 -11.95
CA VAL A 42 -3.64 -5.71 -12.82
C VAL A 42 -2.50 -6.47 -13.49
N MET A 43 -1.46 -5.78 -13.88
CA MET A 43 -0.23 -6.32 -14.48
C MET A 43 0.98 -6.03 -13.58
N TRP A 44 0.80 -6.17 -12.27
CA TRP A 44 1.83 -5.85 -11.28
C TRP A 44 3.15 -6.59 -11.52
N GLU A 45 3.07 -7.78 -12.13
CA GLU A 45 4.23 -8.60 -12.47
C GLU A 45 5.07 -8.04 -13.63
N LYS A 46 4.49 -7.14 -14.45
CA LYS A 46 5.19 -6.51 -15.57
C LYS A 46 5.92 -5.25 -15.13
N LEU A 47 7.12 -5.05 -15.64
CA LEU A 47 7.87 -3.81 -15.40
C LEU A 47 7.25 -2.63 -16.16
N TYR A 48 7.38 -1.43 -15.59
CA TYR A 48 6.97 -0.20 -16.27
C TYR A 48 7.76 0.02 -17.55
N PRO A 49 7.11 0.31 -18.68
CA PRO A 49 7.77 0.74 -19.91
C PRO A 49 8.51 2.07 -19.76
N LYS A 50 9.29 2.45 -20.77
CA LYS A 50 10.15 3.65 -20.72
C LYS A 50 9.37 4.92 -20.42
N LYS A 51 8.28 5.19 -21.14
CA LYS A 51 7.45 6.41 -21.00
C LYS A 51 6.91 6.58 -19.58
N GLU A 52 6.36 5.51 -19.02
CA GLU A 52 5.78 5.50 -17.68
C GLU A 52 6.87 5.66 -16.61
N ARG A 53 8.05 5.06 -16.79
CA ARG A 53 9.20 5.27 -15.90
C ARG A 53 9.66 6.71 -15.88
N GLU A 54 9.73 7.36 -17.05
CA GLU A 54 10.10 8.78 -17.17
C GLU A 54 9.09 9.67 -16.44
N ALA A 55 7.78 9.40 -16.62
CA ALA A 55 6.72 10.12 -15.92
C ALA A 55 6.81 9.96 -14.40
N LEU A 56 7.06 8.74 -13.91
CA LEU A 56 7.25 8.48 -12.49
C LEU A 56 8.54 9.11 -11.95
N THR A 57 9.61 9.17 -12.77
CA THR A 57 10.85 9.85 -12.38
C THR A 57 10.62 11.35 -12.19
N ASP A 58 9.86 11.98 -13.09
CA ASP A 58 9.47 13.37 -12.97
C ASP A 58 8.63 13.63 -11.72
N PHE A 59 7.65 12.76 -11.46
CA PHE A 59 6.83 12.81 -10.25
C PHE A 59 7.69 12.75 -8.98
N VAL A 60 8.62 11.80 -8.90
CA VAL A 60 9.54 11.66 -7.75
C VAL A 60 10.39 12.90 -7.54
N LYS A 61 10.94 13.47 -8.64
CA LYS A 61 11.74 14.70 -8.58
C LYS A 61 10.91 15.89 -8.08
N HIS A 62 9.68 16.03 -8.60
CA HIS A 62 8.79 17.14 -8.20
C HIS A 62 8.34 17.01 -6.74
N SER A 63 7.98 15.81 -6.30
CA SER A 63 7.64 15.55 -4.89
C SER A 63 8.75 16.00 -3.94
N ARG A 64 9.99 15.62 -4.23
CA ARG A 64 11.14 15.98 -3.38
C ARG A 64 11.44 17.48 -3.36
N LYS A 65 11.20 18.20 -4.46
CA LYS A 65 11.33 19.67 -4.48
C LYS A 65 10.34 20.38 -3.57
N LYS A 66 9.27 19.68 -3.16
CA LYS A 66 8.23 20.19 -2.24
C LYS A 66 8.35 19.58 -0.85
N ASP A 67 9.50 18.94 -0.53
CA ASP A 67 9.77 18.24 0.73
C ASP A 67 8.76 17.09 1.03
N ILE A 68 8.12 16.56 -0.02
CA ILE A 68 7.19 15.43 0.07
C ILE A 68 7.92 14.15 -0.27
N LYS A 69 7.79 13.11 0.58
CA LYS A 69 8.35 11.79 0.35
C LYS A 69 7.44 10.99 -0.60
N PRO A 70 7.88 10.65 -1.82
CA PRO A 70 7.12 9.77 -2.69
C PRO A 70 7.26 8.32 -2.24
N VAL A 71 6.14 7.65 -2.00
CA VAL A 71 6.03 6.23 -1.62
C VAL A 71 5.45 5.45 -2.80
N PHE A 72 6.10 4.38 -3.22
CA PHE A 72 5.60 3.51 -4.27
C PHE A 72 4.73 2.41 -3.67
N ALA A 73 3.45 2.35 -4.04
CA ALA A 73 2.60 1.25 -3.66
C ALA A 73 2.63 0.13 -4.71
N LEU A 74 2.57 -1.12 -4.28
CA LEU A 74 2.38 -2.30 -5.10
C LEU A 74 1.15 -3.05 -4.63
N SER A 75 0.26 -3.43 -5.57
CA SER A 75 -0.95 -4.21 -5.28
C SER A 75 -0.89 -5.58 -5.96
N PRO A 76 -0.17 -6.58 -5.40
CA PRO A 76 0.09 -7.85 -6.04
C PRO A 76 -1.04 -8.88 -5.85
N GLY A 77 -2.10 -8.53 -5.10
CA GLY A 77 -3.08 -9.50 -4.59
C GLY A 77 -3.90 -10.24 -5.64
N LEU A 78 -4.19 -9.63 -6.80
CA LEU A 78 -5.16 -10.17 -7.77
C LEU A 78 -4.75 -11.52 -8.40
N LYS A 79 -3.46 -11.83 -8.48
CA LYS A 79 -2.97 -13.05 -9.15
C LYS A 79 -1.74 -13.63 -8.47
N LEU A 80 -1.55 -13.35 -7.20
CA LEU A 80 -0.31 -13.72 -6.51
C LEU A 80 0.00 -15.21 -6.61
N THR A 81 -0.99 -16.06 -6.37
CA THR A 81 -0.86 -17.52 -6.40
C THR A 81 -0.69 -18.12 -7.80
N GLN A 82 -1.00 -17.36 -8.85
CA GLN A 82 -0.85 -17.82 -10.24
C GLN A 82 0.61 -17.77 -10.71
N PHE A 83 1.49 -17.10 -9.98
CA PHE A 83 2.89 -16.97 -10.33
C PHE A 83 3.78 -17.75 -9.36
N GLY A 84 4.28 -18.92 -9.78
CA GLY A 84 5.25 -19.69 -8.99
C GLY A 84 6.55 -18.93 -8.68
N ASP A 85 6.85 -17.88 -9.44
CA ASP A 85 8.03 -17.01 -9.30
C ASP A 85 7.71 -15.61 -8.77
N PHE A 86 6.58 -15.43 -8.07
CA PHE A 86 6.11 -14.11 -7.61
C PHE A 86 7.17 -13.35 -6.81
N LYS A 87 8.00 -14.02 -6.03
CA LYS A 87 9.11 -13.40 -5.27
C LYS A 87 10.09 -12.67 -6.18
N LYS A 88 10.48 -13.29 -7.31
CA LYS A 88 11.35 -12.68 -8.33
C LYS A 88 10.68 -11.47 -8.98
N LYS A 89 9.40 -11.58 -9.29
CA LYS A 89 8.62 -10.50 -9.94
C LYS A 89 8.46 -9.29 -9.01
N ILE A 90 8.13 -9.50 -7.74
CA ILE A 90 8.06 -8.43 -6.73
C ILE A 90 9.43 -7.76 -6.60
N THR A 91 10.50 -8.55 -6.44
CA THR A 91 11.87 -8.02 -6.32
C THR A 91 12.26 -7.20 -7.54
N ALA A 92 11.98 -7.68 -8.75
CA ALA A 92 12.28 -6.95 -9.99
C ALA A 92 11.51 -5.62 -10.08
N LYS A 93 10.21 -5.61 -9.73
CA LYS A 93 9.37 -4.42 -9.71
C LYS A 93 9.88 -3.38 -8.72
N LEU A 94 10.20 -3.77 -7.49
CA LEU A 94 10.70 -2.85 -6.48
C LEU A 94 12.09 -2.32 -6.81
N ASN A 95 12.96 -3.14 -7.41
CA ASN A 95 14.26 -2.68 -7.90
C ASN A 95 14.10 -1.66 -9.04
N GLN A 96 13.10 -1.84 -9.91
CA GLN A 96 12.77 -0.82 -10.91
C GLN A 96 12.27 0.47 -10.24
N ALA A 97 11.37 0.39 -9.25
CA ALA A 97 10.89 1.56 -8.52
C ALA A 97 12.04 2.31 -7.81
N LYS A 98 13.01 1.59 -7.26
CA LYS A 98 14.25 2.18 -6.71
C LYS A 98 15.06 2.92 -7.78
N LYS A 99 15.22 2.35 -8.97
CA LYS A 99 15.93 3.00 -10.09
C LYS A 99 15.19 4.25 -10.59
N ILE A 100 13.86 4.28 -10.53
CA ILE A 100 13.03 5.46 -10.80
C ILE A 100 13.29 6.55 -9.73
N GLY A 101 13.64 6.15 -8.51
CA GLY A 101 14.00 7.04 -7.42
C GLY A 101 13.13 6.90 -6.17
N PHE A 102 12.15 6.02 -6.13
CA PHE A 102 11.43 5.74 -4.89
C PHE A 102 12.36 5.12 -3.83
N LYS A 103 12.19 5.52 -2.58
CA LYS A 103 12.94 4.97 -1.43
C LYS A 103 12.01 4.26 -0.46
N ASP A 104 10.74 4.62 -0.46
CA ASP A 104 9.72 4.18 0.46
C ASP A 104 8.66 3.37 -0.29
N PHE A 105 8.09 2.36 0.37
CA PHE A 105 7.16 1.42 -0.24
C PHE A 105 5.89 1.25 0.58
N ALA A 106 4.81 0.91 -0.15
CA ALA A 106 3.55 0.45 0.41
C ALA A 106 3.09 -0.83 -0.30
N ILE A 107 2.28 -1.62 0.36
CA ILE A 107 1.62 -2.80 -0.22
C ILE A 107 0.12 -2.63 -0.02
N PHE A 108 -0.64 -2.81 -1.10
CA PHE A 108 -2.09 -2.77 -1.08
C PHE A 108 -2.66 -4.14 -1.42
N PHE A 109 -3.29 -4.76 -0.43
CA PHE A 109 -4.05 -6.00 -0.57
C PHE A 109 -5.56 -5.76 -0.51
N ASP A 110 -5.98 -4.50 -0.68
CA ASP A 110 -7.37 -4.11 -0.74
C ASP A 110 -8.05 -4.57 -2.05
N ASP A 111 -9.37 -4.67 -2.01
CA ASP A 111 -10.24 -4.95 -3.16
C ASP A 111 -9.88 -6.22 -3.95
N ILE A 112 -9.51 -7.28 -3.23
CA ILE A 112 -9.33 -8.62 -3.80
C ILE A 112 -10.49 -9.53 -3.40
N GLU A 113 -11.02 -10.27 -4.39
CA GLU A 113 -12.08 -11.25 -4.21
C GLU A 113 -11.49 -12.62 -3.84
N HIS A 114 -11.16 -12.81 -2.57
CA HIS A 114 -10.67 -14.09 -2.04
C HIS A 114 -11.28 -14.39 -0.67
N ARG A 115 -11.19 -15.65 -0.25
CA ARG A 115 -11.46 -16.01 1.15
C ARG A 115 -10.50 -15.22 2.04
N ARG A 116 -11.07 -14.54 3.02
CA ARG A 116 -10.34 -13.72 3.98
C ARG A 116 -10.01 -14.56 5.19
N ASP A 117 -9.16 -15.56 5.01
CA ASP A 117 -8.79 -16.58 5.97
C ASP A 117 -7.29 -16.56 6.29
N GLU A 118 -6.86 -17.50 7.12
CA GLU A 118 -5.48 -17.69 7.55
C GLU A 118 -4.52 -17.93 6.38
N SER A 119 -4.95 -18.70 5.36
CA SER A 119 -4.12 -19.00 4.18
C SER A 119 -3.78 -17.74 3.39
N LEU A 120 -4.77 -16.86 3.18
CA LEU A 120 -4.56 -15.58 2.52
C LEU A 120 -3.62 -14.68 3.35
N ALA A 121 -3.81 -14.63 4.67
CA ALA A 121 -2.94 -13.85 5.55
C ALA A 121 -1.50 -14.32 5.49
N SER A 122 -1.26 -15.63 5.47
CA SER A 122 0.08 -16.22 5.37
C SER A 122 0.77 -15.86 4.06
N GLN A 123 0.05 -15.89 2.93
CA GLN A 123 0.58 -15.44 1.64
C GLN A 123 0.93 -13.94 1.66
N HIS A 124 0.10 -13.12 2.29
CA HIS A 124 0.38 -11.69 2.42
C HIS A 124 1.61 -11.42 3.30
N LEU A 125 1.80 -12.19 4.38
CA LEU A 125 3.00 -12.11 5.21
C LEU A 125 4.28 -12.40 4.43
N GLU A 126 4.28 -13.40 3.53
CA GLU A 126 5.43 -13.65 2.65
C GLU A 126 5.76 -12.44 1.77
N VAL A 127 4.74 -11.78 1.19
CA VAL A 127 4.94 -10.57 0.39
C VAL A 127 5.49 -9.43 1.24
N ILE A 128 4.91 -9.20 2.42
CA ILE A 128 5.35 -8.18 3.36
C ILE A 128 6.81 -8.39 3.73
N GLU A 129 7.22 -9.61 4.05
CA GLU A 129 8.60 -9.95 4.38
C GLU A 129 9.57 -9.63 3.23
N ILE A 130 9.22 -10.00 1.99
CA ILE A 130 10.05 -9.70 0.81
C ILE A 130 10.22 -8.18 0.66
N VAL A 131 9.13 -7.42 0.78
CA VAL A 131 9.18 -5.96 0.61
C VAL A 131 9.91 -5.29 1.76
N SER A 132 9.72 -5.75 3.00
CA SER A 132 10.45 -5.25 4.18
C SER A 132 11.96 -5.41 4.02
N ARG A 133 12.43 -6.57 3.55
CA ARG A 133 13.86 -6.81 3.29
C ARG A 133 14.44 -5.91 2.18
N LEU A 134 13.59 -5.45 1.26
CA LEU A 134 13.98 -4.57 0.17
C LEU A 134 13.77 -3.08 0.51
N ASN A 135 13.04 -2.76 1.57
CA ASN A 135 12.82 -1.41 2.03
C ASN A 135 14.09 -0.91 2.75
N LEU A 136 14.91 -0.16 2.03
CA LEU A 136 16.20 0.34 2.53
C LEU A 136 16.07 1.72 3.21
N SER A 137 14.87 2.25 3.33
CA SER A 137 14.65 3.52 4.02
C SER A 137 14.46 3.31 5.52
N ASN A 138 14.74 4.36 6.30
CA ASN A 138 14.42 4.37 7.74
C ASN A 138 12.92 4.65 7.98
N ASN A 139 12.12 4.77 6.93
CA ASN A 139 10.68 4.98 7.04
C ASN A 139 9.94 3.63 7.09
N PRO A 140 8.79 3.57 7.76
CA PRO A 140 8.02 2.33 7.86
C PRO A 140 7.48 1.89 6.50
N LEU A 141 7.33 0.57 6.32
CA LEU A 141 6.50 0.02 5.26
C LEU A 141 5.04 0.25 5.60
N TYR A 142 4.24 0.68 4.62
CA TYR A 142 2.79 0.84 4.78
C TYR A 142 2.07 -0.38 4.17
N VAL A 143 1.11 -0.93 4.89
CA VAL A 143 0.32 -2.08 4.41
C VAL A 143 -1.17 -1.79 4.55
N CYS A 144 -1.90 -1.88 3.44
CA CYS A 144 -3.34 -1.95 3.44
C CYS A 144 -3.76 -3.43 3.36
N PRO A 145 -4.31 -4.03 4.42
CA PRO A 145 -4.72 -5.42 4.41
C PRO A 145 -6.00 -5.61 3.58
N THR A 146 -6.38 -6.84 3.23
CA THR A 146 -7.65 -7.13 2.55
C THR A 146 -8.86 -6.81 3.44
N VAL A 147 -8.72 -7.02 4.74
CA VAL A 147 -9.69 -6.56 5.73
C VAL A 147 -9.16 -5.24 6.30
N TYR A 148 -9.50 -4.12 5.65
CA TYR A 148 -9.03 -2.78 5.99
C TYR A 148 -10.08 -1.89 6.65
N CYS A 149 -11.27 -2.45 6.93
CA CYS A 149 -12.33 -1.81 7.69
C CYS A 149 -13.13 -2.84 8.48
N LYS A 150 -13.89 -2.38 9.48
CA LYS A 150 -14.63 -3.26 10.38
C LYS A 150 -15.74 -4.04 9.67
N SER A 151 -16.45 -3.43 8.72
CA SER A 151 -17.51 -4.10 7.95
C SER A 151 -16.98 -5.33 7.19
N PHE A 152 -15.73 -5.32 6.76
CA PHE A 152 -15.10 -6.47 6.10
C PHE A 152 -14.71 -7.61 7.05
N ALA A 153 -14.61 -7.35 8.34
CA ALA A 153 -14.33 -8.38 9.33
C ALA A 153 -15.55 -9.28 9.64
N LYS A 154 -16.75 -8.87 9.23
CA LYS A 154 -18.01 -9.62 9.43
C LYS A 154 -18.24 -10.03 10.90
N GLY A 155 -18.04 -9.10 11.83
CA GLY A 155 -18.20 -9.34 13.27
C GLY A 155 -17.10 -8.68 14.12
N ASN A 156 -16.63 -9.39 15.14
CA ASN A 156 -15.54 -8.88 15.96
C ASN A 156 -14.19 -9.04 15.26
N LEU A 157 -13.34 -8.01 15.33
CA LEU A 157 -11.99 -8.08 14.77
C LEU A 157 -11.16 -9.21 15.36
N LYS A 158 -11.34 -9.49 16.67
CA LYS A 158 -10.64 -10.56 17.41
C LYS A 158 -11.00 -11.99 16.97
N ASP A 159 -12.09 -12.17 16.23
CA ASP A 159 -12.57 -13.47 15.75
C ASP A 159 -12.30 -13.65 14.23
N ASN A 160 -11.70 -12.65 13.59
CA ASN A 160 -11.38 -12.71 12.18
C ASN A 160 -10.02 -13.38 11.94
N GLU A 161 -10.03 -14.59 11.38
CA GLU A 161 -8.83 -15.44 11.17
C GLU A 161 -7.74 -14.73 10.38
N TYR A 162 -8.12 -14.01 9.30
CA TYR A 162 -7.17 -13.25 8.48
C TYR A 162 -6.44 -12.18 9.30
N LEU A 163 -7.18 -11.38 10.10
CA LEU A 163 -6.58 -10.32 10.92
C LEU A 163 -5.72 -10.89 12.06
N ILE A 164 -6.16 -11.99 12.68
CA ILE A 164 -5.42 -12.66 13.77
C ILE A 164 -4.07 -13.15 13.23
N THR A 165 -4.09 -13.86 12.09
CA THR A 165 -2.87 -14.40 11.49
C THR A 165 -1.94 -13.30 11.03
N LEU A 166 -2.48 -12.28 10.37
CA LEU A 166 -1.69 -11.12 9.95
C LEU A 166 -1.03 -10.42 11.15
N ALA A 167 -1.79 -10.17 12.22
CA ALA A 167 -1.29 -9.49 13.42
C ALA A 167 -0.19 -10.26 14.15
N LYS A 168 -0.26 -11.60 14.14
CA LYS A 168 0.78 -12.46 14.75
C LYS A 168 2.09 -12.47 13.98
N GLY A 169 2.03 -12.33 12.65
CA GLY A 169 3.21 -12.51 11.78
C GLY A 169 3.82 -11.20 11.27
N ILE A 170 3.13 -10.08 11.36
CA ILE A 170 3.60 -8.81 10.80
C ILE A 170 4.61 -8.12 11.73
N ASP A 171 5.70 -7.60 11.14
CA ASP A 171 6.70 -6.85 11.90
C ASP A 171 6.07 -5.60 12.56
N PRO A 172 6.32 -5.33 13.87
CA PRO A 172 5.73 -4.20 14.59
C PRO A 172 6.06 -2.81 14.01
N SER A 173 7.13 -2.68 13.21
CA SER A 173 7.50 -1.42 12.56
C SER A 173 6.61 -1.08 11.35
N VAL A 174 5.90 -2.05 10.79
CA VAL A 174 4.98 -1.85 9.65
C VAL A 174 3.78 -1.01 10.08
N ARG A 175 3.39 -0.05 9.28
CA ARG A 175 2.17 0.75 9.48
C ARG A 175 0.97 0.13 8.77
N ILE A 176 -0.10 -0.08 9.53
CA ILE A 176 -1.36 -0.61 8.99
C ILE A 176 -2.26 0.55 8.55
N LEU A 177 -2.73 0.49 7.31
CA LEU A 177 -3.74 1.42 6.79
C LEU A 177 -5.13 0.87 7.09
N TRP A 178 -5.97 1.68 7.74
CA TRP A 178 -7.30 1.32 8.20
C TRP A 178 -8.29 2.46 7.97
N THR A 179 -9.46 2.17 7.39
CA THR A 179 -10.44 3.20 7.03
C THR A 179 -11.54 3.39 8.07
N GLY A 180 -11.51 2.63 9.18
CA GLY A 180 -12.51 2.74 10.25
C GLY A 180 -13.58 1.65 10.17
N ASP A 181 -14.83 2.02 10.42
CA ASP A 181 -15.93 1.05 10.45
C ASP A 181 -16.34 0.61 9.02
N GLU A 182 -16.24 1.49 8.04
CA GLU A 182 -16.65 1.29 6.67
C GLU A 182 -15.48 1.56 5.68
N VAL A 183 -15.66 1.13 4.42
CA VAL A 183 -14.72 1.42 3.32
C VAL A 183 -14.47 2.92 3.21
N VAL A 184 -15.55 3.71 3.27
CA VAL A 184 -15.51 5.18 3.32
C VAL A 184 -16.22 5.62 4.60
N SER A 185 -15.48 5.67 5.70
CA SER A 185 -16.02 6.10 6.99
C SER A 185 -16.20 7.62 7.03
N LYS A 186 -17.38 8.08 7.46
CA LYS A 186 -17.63 9.51 7.71
C LYS A 186 -16.83 10.05 8.90
N SER A 187 -16.51 9.18 9.84
CA SER A 187 -15.69 9.49 11.02
C SER A 187 -14.96 8.24 11.49
N ILE A 188 -13.79 8.41 12.08
CA ILE A 188 -13.02 7.33 12.69
C ILE A 188 -13.03 7.55 14.19
N GLY A 189 -13.81 6.70 14.90
CA GLY A 189 -13.96 6.80 16.34
C GLY A 189 -12.82 6.12 17.12
N LEU A 190 -12.44 6.71 18.26
CA LEU A 190 -11.40 6.15 19.13
C LEU A 190 -11.72 4.72 19.60
N LYS A 191 -13.00 4.35 19.73
CA LYS A 191 -13.42 2.99 20.12
C LYS A 191 -12.96 1.97 19.08
N GLY A 192 -13.20 2.22 17.78
CA GLY A 192 -12.78 1.34 16.69
C GLY A 192 -11.25 1.19 16.62
N ILE A 193 -10.52 2.30 16.78
CA ILE A 193 -9.05 2.27 16.80
C ILE A 193 -8.53 1.47 18.01
N ARG A 194 -9.11 1.64 19.20
CA ARG A 194 -8.72 0.84 20.39
C ARG A 194 -9.01 -0.65 20.20
N GLU A 195 -10.10 -1.01 19.54
CA GLU A 195 -10.41 -2.41 19.20
C GLU A 195 -9.34 -3.01 18.28
N LEU A 196 -8.95 -2.29 17.22
CA LEU A 196 -7.89 -2.71 16.32
C LEU A 196 -6.53 -2.79 17.02
N LYS A 197 -6.21 -1.84 17.90
CA LYS A 197 -4.97 -1.80 18.69
C LYS A 197 -4.83 -2.93 19.72
N ARG A 198 -5.91 -3.60 20.08
CA ARG A 198 -5.83 -4.83 20.89
C ARG A 198 -5.34 -6.03 20.08
N LEU A 199 -5.50 -5.98 18.76
CA LEU A 199 -5.08 -7.03 17.85
C LEU A 199 -3.67 -6.74 17.30
N PHE A 200 -3.44 -5.50 16.83
CA PHE A 200 -2.18 -5.06 16.26
C PHE A 200 -1.39 -4.18 17.22
N THR A 201 -0.12 -4.54 17.47
CA THR A 201 0.85 -3.66 18.15
C THR A 201 1.40 -2.58 17.23
N ASN A 202 1.23 -2.75 15.92
CA ASN A 202 1.68 -1.87 14.85
C ASN A 202 1.10 -0.44 14.96
N PRO A 203 1.79 0.59 14.46
CA PRO A 203 1.18 1.91 14.19
C PRO A 203 0.04 1.79 13.17
N ILE A 204 -1.03 2.53 13.40
CA ILE A 204 -2.22 2.60 12.53
C ILE A 204 -2.34 4.03 12.02
#